data_81314a0a6ec0e7ce3ee0ef1d9b1ef170
#
_entry.id   81314a0a6ec0e7ce3ee0ef1d9b1ef170
#
_cell.length_a   1.000
_cell.length_b   1.000
_cell.length_c   1.000
_cell.angle_alpha   90.00
_cell.angle_beta   90.00
_cell.angle_gamma   90.00
#
_symmetry.space_group_name_H-M   'P 1'
#
loop_
_entity.id
_entity.type
_entity.pdbx_description
1 polymer ?
#
loop_
_entity_poly.entity_id
_entity_poly.type
_entity_poly.pdbx_seq_one_letter_code
_entity_poly.pdbx_strand_id
1 'polypeptide(L)'
;LIRYITSGESHGKCLTSIIEGIPANVSIDIDEINKELKKRQSGYGRGGRMKIENDKVEILSGVRGNITIGSPLAIQIINKDYENWANYMNPTGEIDKESKKVSHVRPGHADLVGSLKYNFDDARNVLERSSARETASRVAVGAICKQILSKFNIDITSHVTQIGKVKLDGLYSFDYIKDKVDLSLVRCIDEKTERLMMGEIEKTKNAKDTIGGVIEVRVKNVPPGLGSYVHYDKKIDAHIAMNVMSIQAIKGVEIGIGFDASSKNGSEVMDEIYYSEENGIYRNTNNLGGIEGGMTTGDEIIIRCAMKPIPTLYKPLNSINMNTKENYKATVERSDTCAVPACSIVCENVVSTVILNFFLEKFGNDNIEDIKNNYNSYMNRLGERGWKNL
;
A
#
# COMPACT_ATOMS: atom_id res chain seq x y z
N LEU A 1 18.44 -0.39 8.49
CA LEU A 1 16.97 -0.49 8.41
C LEU A 1 16.44 0.50 7.39
N ILE A 2 15.45 0.07 6.60
CA ILE A 2 14.82 0.96 5.62
C ILE A 2 14.02 2.04 6.33
N ARG A 3 14.32 3.28 5.99
CA ARG A 3 13.57 4.46 6.36
C ARG A 3 13.33 5.31 5.13
N TYR A 4 12.14 5.86 4.97
CA TYR A 4 11.89 6.79 3.88
C TYR A 4 11.01 7.96 4.33
N ILE A 5 11.19 9.09 3.66
CA ILE A 5 10.40 10.31 3.83
C ILE A 5 9.79 10.64 2.47
N THR A 6 8.50 10.98 2.47
CA THR A 6 7.80 11.50 1.29
C THR A 6 7.51 12.99 1.46
N SER A 7 7.62 13.75 0.39
CA SER A 7 7.35 15.18 0.32
C SER A 7 6.55 15.50 -0.94
N GLY A 8 5.94 16.67 -0.96
CA GLY A 8 5.17 17.20 -2.09
C GLY A 8 3.66 17.22 -1.84
N GLU A 9 3.00 18.11 -2.54
CA GLU A 9 1.57 18.38 -2.51
C GLU A 9 0.89 17.79 -3.75
N SER A 10 -0.44 17.57 -3.66
CA SER A 10 -1.22 16.97 -4.74
C SER A 10 -1.09 17.72 -6.07
N HIS A 11 -1.09 19.05 -6.01
CA HIS A 11 -0.95 19.93 -7.16
C HIS A 11 0.33 20.79 -7.09
N GLY A 12 1.32 20.40 -6.26
CA GLY A 12 2.68 20.96 -6.26
C GLY A 12 3.48 20.46 -7.45
N LYS A 13 4.74 20.94 -7.59
CA LYS A 13 5.63 20.64 -8.73
C LYS A 13 5.88 19.15 -8.93
N CYS A 14 6.14 18.42 -7.85
CA CYS A 14 6.47 17.02 -7.87
C CYS A 14 6.21 16.38 -6.49
N LEU A 15 6.22 15.05 -6.47
CA LEU A 15 6.41 14.27 -5.26
C LEU A 15 7.87 13.85 -5.19
N THR A 16 8.47 13.93 -4.01
CA THR A 16 9.86 13.53 -3.77
C THR A 16 9.91 12.52 -2.63
N SER A 17 10.77 11.52 -2.76
CA SER A 17 11.06 10.59 -1.67
C SER A 17 12.55 10.45 -1.48
N ILE A 18 12.98 10.36 -0.22
CA ILE A 18 14.36 10.00 0.17
C ILE A 18 14.28 8.68 0.94
N ILE A 19 15.09 7.71 0.53
CA ILE A 19 15.11 6.35 1.07
C ILE A 19 16.52 6.08 1.60
N GLU A 20 16.61 5.70 2.87
CA GLU A 20 17.84 5.23 3.52
C GLU A 20 17.80 3.71 3.72
N GLY A 21 18.97 3.09 3.80
CA GLY A 21 19.14 1.67 4.14
C GLY A 21 18.96 0.72 2.96
N ILE A 22 18.94 1.22 1.73
CA ILE A 22 19.01 0.36 0.53
C ILE A 22 20.42 -0.20 0.41
N PRO A 23 20.57 -1.54 0.35
CA PRO A 23 21.90 -2.16 0.22
C PRO A 23 22.63 -1.73 -1.04
N ALA A 24 23.97 -1.66 -0.97
CA ALA A 24 24.80 -1.46 -2.15
C ALA A 24 24.78 -2.69 -3.09
N ASN A 25 25.13 -2.47 -4.36
CA ASN A 25 25.26 -3.47 -5.41
C ASN A 25 23.94 -4.15 -5.83
N VAL A 26 22.82 -3.49 -5.64
CA VAL A 26 21.51 -3.93 -6.15
C VAL A 26 21.24 -3.26 -7.50
N SER A 27 20.93 -4.05 -8.52
CA SER A 27 20.43 -3.53 -9.80
C SER A 27 19.00 -3.06 -9.65
N ILE A 28 18.72 -1.83 -10.05
CA ILE A 28 17.38 -1.21 -10.06
C ILE A 28 16.89 -1.09 -11.50
N ASP A 29 15.72 -1.65 -11.75
CA ASP A 29 14.98 -1.52 -13.01
C ASP A 29 13.92 -0.42 -12.87
N ILE A 30 14.11 0.69 -13.59
CA ILE A 30 13.20 1.85 -13.57
C ILE A 30 11.86 1.50 -14.24
N ASP A 31 11.88 0.64 -15.25
CA ASP A 31 10.65 0.26 -15.97
C ASP A 31 9.71 -0.57 -15.08
N GLU A 32 10.25 -1.42 -14.22
CA GLU A 32 9.45 -2.13 -13.22
C GLU A 32 8.82 -1.17 -12.21
N ILE A 33 9.52 -0.13 -11.76
CA ILE A 33 8.93 0.91 -10.89
C ILE A 33 7.80 1.62 -11.63
N ASN A 34 8.02 2.00 -12.89
CA ASN A 34 7.02 2.68 -13.72
C ASN A 34 5.81 1.79 -14.02
N LYS A 35 5.97 0.47 -14.15
CA LYS A 35 4.85 -0.49 -14.25
C LYS A 35 3.97 -0.46 -12.99
N GLU A 36 4.56 -0.49 -11.80
CA GLU A 36 3.81 -0.41 -10.54
C GLU A 36 3.06 0.94 -10.42
N LEU A 37 3.69 2.05 -10.78
CA LEU A 37 3.03 3.35 -10.85
C LEU A 37 1.86 3.35 -11.84
N LYS A 38 2.00 2.72 -13.01
CA LYS A 38 0.94 2.58 -14.01
C LYS A 38 -0.22 1.72 -13.48
N LYS A 39 0.07 0.60 -12.79
CA LYS A 39 -0.95 -0.24 -12.14
C LYS A 39 -1.75 0.58 -11.12
N ARG A 40 -1.08 1.39 -10.27
CA ARG A 40 -1.74 2.29 -9.31
C ARG A 40 -2.68 3.27 -10.00
N GLN A 41 -2.37 3.74 -11.20
CA GLN A 41 -3.18 4.68 -11.95
C GLN A 41 -4.35 4.02 -12.70
N SER A 42 -4.31 2.71 -12.89
CA SER A 42 -5.36 1.94 -13.58
C SER A 42 -6.54 1.59 -12.67
N GLY A 43 -7.52 0.91 -13.23
CA GLY A 43 -8.69 0.38 -12.54
C GLY A 43 -10.00 1.05 -12.93
N TYR A 44 -11.09 0.28 -12.80
CA TYR A 44 -12.45 0.73 -13.07
C TYR A 44 -12.98 1.66 -11.96
N GLY A 45 -13.77 2.66 -12.31
CA GLY A 45 -14.31 3.64 -11.35
C GLY A 45 -13.40 4.84 -11.08
N ARG A 46 -12.30 4.98 -11.84
CA ARG A 46 -11.34 6.09 -11.73
C ARG A 46 -11.86 7.36 -12.38
N GLY A 47 -11.51 8.51 -11.77
CA GLY A 47 -11.87 9.84 -12.27
C GLY A 47 -10.96 10.35 -13.40
N GLY A 48 -11.33 11.51 -13.97
CA GLY A 48 -10.65 12.10 -15.13
C GLY A 48 -9.20 12.50 -14.94
N ARG A 49 -8.73 12.71 -13.70
CA ARG A 49 -7.34 13.07 -13.39
C ARG A 49 -6.34 12.00 -13.87
N MET A 50 -6.74 10.72 -13.85
CA MET A 50 -5.89 9.63 -14.32
C MET A 50 -5.56 9.68 -15.80
N LYS A 51 -6.28 10.50 -16.58
CA LYS A 51 -5.98 10.74 -18.01
C LYS A 51 -4.89 11.80 -18.23
N ILE A 52 -4.66 12.66 -17.23
CA ILE A 52 -3.68 13.76 -17.28
C ILE A 52 -2.33 13.25 -16.77
N GLU A 53 -2.34 12.60 -15.61
CA GLU A 53 -1.14 12.12 -14.96
C GLU A 53 -0.63 10.83 -15.62
N ASN A 54 0.64 10.78 -15.92
CA ASN A 54 1.36 9.58 -16.34
C ASN A 54 2.62 9.50 -15.49
N ASP A 55 2.46 8.90 -14.31
CA ASP A 55 3.51 8.85 -13.30
C ASP A 55 4.73 8.09 -13.82
N LYS A 56 5.87 8.76 -13.77
CA LYS A 56 7.19 8.17 -14.02
C LYS A 56 8.14 8.62 -12.94
N VAL A 57 8.94 7.68 -12.47
CA VAL A 57 9.98 7.96 -11.49
C VAL A 57 11.23 8.50 -12.20
N GLU A 58 11.86 9.49 -11.60
CA GLU A 58 13.22 9.93 -11.90
C GLU A 58 14.08 9.68 -10.65
N ILE A 59 15.23 9.02 -10.84
CA ILE A 59 16.20 8.77 -9.76
C ILE A 59 17.21 9.93 -9.78
N LEU A 60 17.34 10.62 -8.65
CA LEU A 60 18.20 11.80 -8.50
C LEU A 60 19.55 11.47 -7.85
N SER A 61 19.60 10.44 -6.99
CA SER A 61 20.81 10.03 -6.27
C SER A 61 20.71 8.60 -5.75
N GLY A 62 21.81 8.07 -5.22
CA GLY A 62 21.86 6.74 -4.59
C GLY A 62 22.09 5.58 -5.56
N VAL A 63 22.13 5.87 -6.87
CA VAL A 63 22.31 4.88 -7.94
C VAL A 63 23.35 5.38 -8.94
N ARG A 64 24.19 4.48 -9.46
CA ARG A 64 25.14 4.75 -10.52
C ARG A 64 25.13 3.61 -11.53
N GLY A 65 24.82 3.89 -12.80
CA GLY A 65 24.69 2.86 -13.83
C GLY A 65 23.66 1.78 -13.46
N ASN A 66 22.52 2.19 -12.94
CA ASN A 66 21.43 1.34 -12.44
C ASN A 66 21.79 0.47 -11.21
N ILE A 67 22.95 0.67 -10.58
CA ILE A 67 23.38 -0.08 -9.39
C ILE A 67 23.37 0.83 -8.17
N THR A 68 22.77 0.38 -7.07
CA THR A 68 22.76 1.10 -5.80
C THR A 68 24.15 1.19 -5.19
N ILE A 69 24.46 2.31 -4.54
CA ILE A 69 25.79 2.60 -3.97
C ILE A 69 25.80 2.69 -2.44
N GLY A 70 24.68 2.29 -1.77
CA GLY A 70 24.56 2.31 -0.30
C GLY A 70 24.30 3.70 0.30
N SER A 71 24.30 4.78 -0.52
CA SER A 71 23.94 6.12 -0.07
C SER A 71 22.42 6.36 -0.15
N PRO A 72 21.87 7.43 0.49
CA PRO A 72 20.47 7.75 0.37
C PRO A 72 20.02 7.86 -1.09
N LEU A 73 18.94 7.16 -1.42
CA LEU A 73 18.35 7.16 -2.75
C LEU A 73 17.24 8.20 -2.79
N ALA A 74 17.38 9.21 -3.65
CA ALA A 74 16.35 10.22 -3.86
C ALA A 74 15.65 9.99 -5.20
N ILE A 75 14.33 10.03 -5.17
CA ILE A 75 13.47 9.91 -6.36
C ILE A 75 12.45 11.03 -6.41
N GLN A 76 12.03 11.40 -7.62
CA GLN A 76 10.91 12.31 -7.83
C GLN A 76 9.92 11.78 -8.86
N ILE A 77 8.68 12.25 -8.73
CA ILE A 77 7.57 12.02 -9.68
C ILE A 77 6.97 13.39 -9.99
N ILE A 78 7.09 13.84 -11.23
CA ILE A 78 6.57 15.13 -11.67
C ILE A 78 5.05 15.13 -11.71
N ASN A 79 4.41 16.17 -11.17
CA ASN A 79 2.99 16.41 -11.32
C ASN A 79 2.71 17.21 -12.59
N LYS A 80 2.16 16.58 -13.62
CA LYS A 80 1.86 17.27 -14.89
C LYS A 80 0.79 18.34 -14.75
N ASP A 81 -0.17 18.14 -13.84
CA ASP A 81 -1.23 19.11 -13.59
C ASP A 81 -0.72 20.41 -12.90
N TYR A 82 0.54 20.43 -12.42
CA TYR A 82 1.11 21.62 -11.78
C TYR A 82 1.07 22.86 -12.66
N GLU A 83 1.21 22.73 -13.98
CA GLU A 83 1.14 23.86 -14.90
C GLU A 83 -0.17 24.64 -14.77
N ASN A 84 -1.28 23.96 -14.48
CA ASN A 84 -2.59 24.56 -14.24
C ASN A 84 -2.72 25.14 -12.82
N TRP A 85 -1.80 24.82 -11.92
CA TRP A 85 -1.86 25.18 -10.50
C TRP A 85 -0.75 26.12 -10.05
N ALA A 86 0.19 26.47 -10.92
CA ALA A 86 1.37 27.26 -10.56
C ALA A 86 1.00 28.60 -9.89
N ASN A 87 -0.06 29.28 -10.33
CA ASN A 87 -0.51 30.55 -9.74
C ASN A 87 -1.10 30.38 -8.32
N TYR A 88 -1.42 29.14 -7.89
CA TYR A 88 -2.04 28.83 -6.60
C TYR A 88 -1.12 28.06 -5.66
N MET A 89 -0.18 27.27 -6.22
CA MET A 89 0.62 26.30 -5.48
C MET A 89 2.13 26.55 -5.63
N ASN A 90 2.55 27.69 -6.16
CA ASN A 90 3.97 28.01 -6.24
C ASN A 90 4.57 28.12 -4.83
N PRO A 91 5.69 27.41 -4.52
CA PRO A 91 6.29 27.44 -3.18
C PRO A 91 6.93 28.78 -2.82
N THR A 92 7.22 29.64 -3.80
CA THR A 92 7.88 30.93 -3.61
C THR A 92 7.19 32.05 -4.38
N GLY A 93 7.27 33.27 -3.88
CA GLY A 93 6.66 34.44 -4.52
C GLY A 93 5.17 34.64 -4.18
N GLU A 94 4.52 35.51 -4.92
CA GLU A 94 3.10 35.80 -4.76
C GLU A 94 2.26 34.73 -5.44
N ILE A 95 1.14 34.37 -4.82
CA ILE A 95 0.14 33.42 -5.33
C ILE A 95 -1.27 33.95 -5.12
N ASP A 96 -2.21 33.52 -5.96
CA ASP A 96 -3.63 33.76 -5.76
C ASP A 96 -4.18 32.79 -4.69
N LYS A 97 -4.30 33.29 -3.46
CA LYS A 97 -4.79 32.49 -2.31
C LYS A 97 -6.31 32.37 -2.29
N GLU A 98 -7.05 33.29 -2.90
CA GLU A 98 -8.51 33.37 -2.73
C GLU A 98 -9.25 32.47 -3.73
N SER A 99 -8.83 32.42 -5.01
CA SER A 99 -9.57 31.70 -6.06
C SER A 99 -9.67 30.18 -5.84
N LYS A 100 -8.77 29.58 -5.08
CA LYS A 100 -8.75 28.14 -4.78
C LYS A 100 -8.88 27.84 -3.29
N LYS A 101 -9.27 28.84 -2.48
CA LYS A 101 -9.48 28.68 -1.04
C LYS A 101 -10.58 27.66 -0.74
N VAL A 102 -10.33 26.78 0.21
CA VAL A 102 -11.27 25.76 0.68
C VAL A 102 -11.68 26.08 2.11
N SER A 103 -12.89 26.60 2.29
CA SER A 103 -13.51 26.86 3.60
C SER A 103 -14.61 25.87 3.96
N HIS A 104 -15.23 25.19 2.95
CA HIS A 104 -16.27 24.19 3.14
C HIS A 104 -15.65 22.80 3.28
N VAL A 105 -15.41 22.41 4.52
CA VAL A 105 -14.66 21.18 4.86
C VAL A 105 -15.44 19.91 4.55
N ARG A 106 -14.74 18.83 4.17
CA ARG A 106 -15.36 17.55 3.81
C ARG A 106 -15.46 16.62 5.01
N PRO A 107 -16.65 16.07 5.32
CA PRO A 107 -16.80 15.01 6.30
C PRO A 107 -15.96 13.78 5.93
N GLY A 108 -15.28 13.18 6.92
CA GLY A 108 -14.43 11.99 6.71
C GLY A 108 -13.07 12.27 6.05
N HIS A 109 -12.71 13.55 5.86
CA HIS A 109 -11.40 14.00 5.39
C HIS A 109 -10.62 14.72 6.49
N ALA A 110 -9.35 15.02 6.26
CA ALA A 110 -8.50 15.73 7.22
C ALA A 110 -8.79 17.23 7.32
N ASP A 111 -9.60 17.80 6.41
CA ASP A 111 -9.77 19.23 6.18
C ASP A 111 -9.99 20.04 7.47
N LEU A 112 -11.02 19.71 8.26
CA LEU A 112 -11.37 20.45 9.47
C LEU A 112 -10.29 20.28 10.56
N VAL A 113 -10.01 19.03 10.93
CA VAL A 113 -9.10 18.75 12.07
C VAL A 113 -7.66 19.16 11.75
N GLY A 114 -7.22 19.00 10.51
CA GLY A 114 -5.92 19.47 10.05
C GLY A 114 -5.82 20.99 10.10
N SER A 115 -6.84 21.71 9.63
CA SER A 115 -6.88 23.18 9.69
C SER A 115 -6.84 23.69 11.13
N LEU A 116 -7.62 23.09 12.03
CA LEU A 116 -7.60 23.43 13.46
C LEU A 116 -6.22 23.15 14.09
N LYS A 117 -5.61 21.99 13.78
CA LYS A 117 -4.31 21.61 14.34
C LYS A 117 -3.19 22.56 13.95
N TYR A 118 -3.16 23.01 12.70
CA TYR A 118 -2.09 23.85 12.17
C TYR A 118 -2.47 25.34 12.08
N ASN A 119 -3.65 25.72 12.61
CA ASN A 119 -4.16 27.08 12.62
C ASN A 119 -4.28 27.69 11.22
N PHE A 120 -4.88 26.94 10.28
CA PHE A 120 -5.13 27.41 8.92
C PHE A 120 -6.58 27.92 8.79
N ASP A 121 -6.77 29.03 8.08
CA ASP A 121 -8.06 29.55 7.61
C ASP A 121 -8.45 29.07 6.21
N ASP A 122 -7.54 28.31 5.57
CA ASP A 122 -7.69 27.68 4.27
C ASP A 122 -7.35 26.18 4.37
N ALA A 123 -8.35 25.32 4.22
CA ALA A 123 -8.17 23.88 4.24
C ALA A 123 -7.42 23.34 3.00
N ARG A 124 -7.12 24.19 1.99
CA ARG A 124 -6.32 23.83 0.81
C ARG A 124 -4.97 23.23 1.23
N ASN A 125 -4.28 23.85 2.19
CA ASN A 125 -2.99 23.37 2.69
C ASN A 125 -3.07 21.94 3.23
N VAL A 126 -4.14 21.62 3.95
CA VAL A 126 -4.38 20.27 4.49
C VAL A 126 -4.72 19.28 3.37
N LEU A 127 -5.63 19.70 2.46
CA LEU A 127 -6.10 18.90 1.34
C LEU A 127 -4.96 18.43 0.45
N GLU A 128 -4.05 19.34 0.12
CA GLU A 128 -2.93 19.10 -0.78
C GLU A 128 -2.00 18.00 -0.25
N ARG A 129 -1.66 18.03 1.03
CA ARG A 129 -0.75 17.03 1.61
C ARG A 129 -1.46 15.75 2.05
N SER A 130 -2.71 15.81 2.50
CA SER A 130 -3.48 14.63 2.92
C SER A 130 -4.07 13.83 1.75
N SER A 131 -3.88 14.30 0.53
CA SER A 131 -4.34 13.65 -0.69
C SER A 131 -3.69 12.27 -0.89
N ALA A 132 -4.48 11.31 -1.40
CA ALA A 132 -3.97 10.01 -1.84
C ALA A 132 -2.94 10.09 -3.00
N ARG A 133 -2.68 11.28 -3.56
CA ARG A 133 -1.60 11.52 -4.53
C ARG A 133 -0.23 11.13 -3.96
N GLU A 134 -0.01 11.37 -2.67
CA GLU A 134 1.21 10.98 -1.94
C GLU A 134 1.54 9.49 -2.07
N THR A 135 0.54 8.63 -2.23
CA THR A 135 0.76 7.18 -2.38
C THR A 135 1.53 6.79 -3.64
N ALA A 136 1.66 7.66 -4.65
CA ALA A 136 2.56 7.41 -5.78
C ALA A 136 4.02 7.29 -5.32
N SER A 137 4.46 8.12 -4.38
CA SER A 137 5.77 8.01 -3.74
C SER A 137 5.93 6.67 -3.00
N ARG A 138 4.92 6.25 -2.22
CA ARG A 138 4.97 4.97 -1.50
C ARG A 138 5.04 3.78 -2.46
N VAL A 139 4.33 3.83 -3.59
CA VAL A 139 4.41 2.78 -4.61
C VAL A 139 5.79 2.72 -5.25
N ALA A 140 6.40 3.87 -5.58
CA ALA A 140 7.74 3.88 -6.13
C ALA A 140 8.79 3.31 -5.14
N VAL A 141 8.70 3.69 -3.85
CA VAL A 141 9.55 3.14 -2.78
C VAL A 141 9.34 1.62 -2.64
N GLY A 142 8.08 1.18 -2.57
CA GLY A 142 7.74 -0.24 -2.45
C GLY A 142 8.19 -1.08 -3.65
N ALA A 143 8.09 -0.53 -4.87
CA ALA A 143 8.57 -1.19 -6.08
C ALA A 143 10.08 -1.44 -6.05
N ILE A 144 10.87 -0.52 -5.49
CA ILE A 144 12.30 -0.73 -5.25
C ILE A 144 12.49 -1.87 -4.23
N CYS A 145 11.72 -1.87 -3.15
CA CYS A 145 11.79 -2.94 -2.14
C CYS A 145 11.42 -4.31 -2.71
N LYS A 146 10.41 -4.40 -3.58
CA LYS A 146 10.02 -5.64 -4.27
C LYS A 146 11.16 -6.19 -5.14
N GLN A 147 11.91 -5.33 -5.83
CA GLN A 147 13.07 -5.75 -6.63
C GLN A 147 14.18 -6.35 -5.78
N ILE A 148 14.39 -5.87 -4.56
CA ILE A 148 15.37 -6.46 -3.64
C ILE A 148 14.86 -7.81 -3.12
N LEU A 149 13.62 -7.88 -2.68
CA LEU A 149 12.98 -9.10 -2.17
C LEU A 149 12.96 -10.23 -3.22
N SER A 150 12.72 -9.87 -4.49
CA SER A 150 12.69 -10.86 -5.59
C SER A 150 14.02 -11.58 -5.79
N LYS A 151 15.17 -10.98 -5.40
CA LYS A 151 16.48 -11.63 -5.43
C LYS A 151 16.60 -12.79 -4.43
N PHE A 152 15.65 -12.89 -3.51
CA PHE A 152 15.52 -13.97 -2.52
C PHE A 152 14.26 -14.80 -2.76
N ASN A 153 13.68 -14.73 -3.96
CA ASN A 153 12.42 -15.39 -4.35
C ASN A 153 11.19 -14.99 -3.51
N ILE A 154 11.30 -13.95 -2.69
CA ILE A 154 10.15 -13.42 -1.95
C ILE A 154 9.28 -12.63 -2.93
N ASP A 155 8.02 -13.01 -3.03
CA ASP A 155 7.08 -12.47 -4.00
C ASP A 155 5.85 -11.91 -3.29
N ILE A 156 5.29 -10.84 -3.84
CA ILE A 156 4.16 -10.12 -3.24
C ILE A 156 3.13 -9.83 -4.32
N THR A 157 1.89 -10.13 -4.03
CA THR A 157 0.75 -9.80 -4.89
C THR A 157 -0.43 -9.32 -4.07
N SER A 158 -1.37 -8.64 -4.70
CA SER A 158 -2.62 -8.21 -4.06
C SER A 158 -3.79 -8.37 -5.01
N HIS A 159 -4.97 -8.61 -4.47
CA HIS A 159 -6.21 -8.62 -5.23
C HIS A 159 -7.36 -8.03 -4.42
N VAL A 160 -8.45 -7.73 -5.10
CA VAL A 160 -9.67 -7.18 -4.47
C VAL A 160 -10.61 -8.33 -4.16
N THR A 161 -10.95 -8.48 -2.89
CA THR A 161 -11.88 -9.51 -2.41
C THR A 161 -13.29 -8.99 -2.18
N GLN A 162 -13.48 -7.66 -2.12
CA GLN A 162 -14.82 -7.09 -1.95
C GLN A 162 -14.88 -5.67 -2.51
N ILE A 163 -15.99 -5.33 -3.19
CA ILE A 163 -16.39 -3.95 -3.49
C ILE A 163 -17.86 -3.80 -3.07
N GLY A 164 -18.13 -2.86 -2.16
CA GLY A 164 -19.45 -2.68 -1.58
C GLY A 164 -19.98 -3.94 -0.93
N LYS A 165 -21.08 -4.48 -1.46
CA LYS A 165 -21.71 -5.71 -0.97
C LYS A 165 -21.26 -6.98 -1.71
N VAL A 166 -20.56 -6.82 -2.82
CA VAL A 166 -20.10 -7.94 -3.67
C VAL A 166 -18.79 -8.46 -3.12
N LYS A 167 -18.76 -9.72 -2.73
CA LYS A 167 -17.60 -10.44 -2.21
C LYS A 167 -17.14 -11.51 -3.18
N LEU A 168 -15.85 -11.74 -3.23
CA LEU A 168 -15.23 -12.89 -3.88
C LEU A 168 -15.31 -14.08 -2.91
N ASP A 169 -15.85 -15.20 -3.38
CA ASP A 169 -15.92 -16.44 -2.64
C ASP A 169 -14.79 -17.38 -3.05
N GLY A 170 -14.37 -18.26 -2.14
CA GLY A 170 -13.37 -19.30 -2.37
C GLY A 170 -11.96 -18.92 -1.89
N LEU A 171 -11.11 -19.96 -1.90
CA LEU A 171 -9.67 -19.85 -1.60
C LEU A 171 -8.89 -20.08 -2.88
N TYR A 172 -7.92 -19.23 -3.13
CA TYR A 172 -7.10 -19.27 -4.35
C TYR A 172 -5.61 -19.34 -3.99
N SER A 173 -4.83 -20.05 -4.79
CA SER A 173 -3.39 -20.10 -4.60
C SER A 173 -2.74 -18.76 -4.98
N PHE A 174 -1.58 -18.48 -4.38
CA PHE A 174 -0.77 -17.31 -4.70
C PHE A 174 -0.53 -17.16 -6.21
N ASP A 175 -0.09 -18.25 -6.85
CA ASP A 175 0.27 -18.25 -8.26
C ASP A 175 -0.94 -17.96 -9.15
N TYR A 176 -2.12 -18.54 -8.83
CA TYR A 176 -3.36 -18.24 -9.55
C TYR A 176 -3.75 -16.75 -9.42
N ILE A 177 -3.64 -16.19 -8.22
CA ILE A 177 -3.92 -14.76 -7.99
C ILE A 177 -2.98 -13.91 -8.84
N LYS A 178 -1.69 -14.17 -8.79
CA LYS A 178 -0.65 -13.42 -9.50
C LYS A 178 -0.86 -13.45 -11.02
N ASP A 179 -1.22 -14.59 -11.58
CA ASP A 179 -1.43 -14.77 -13.02
C ASP A 179 -2.71 -14.06 -13.53
N LYS A 180 -3.73 -13.94 -12.70
CA LYS A 180 -5.05 -13.44 -13.10
C LYS A 180 -5.31 -11.98 -12.75
N VAL A 181 -4.75 -11.49 -11.66
CA VAL A 181 -5.14 -10.21 -11.07
C VAL A 181 -4.96 -9.01 -12.00
N ASP A 182 -3.88 -8.97 -12.77
CA ASP A 182 -3.57 -7.84 -13.66
C ASP A 182 -4.40 -7.86 -14.96
N LEU A 183 -5.16 -8.93 -15.23
CA LEU A 183 -6.10 -9.01 -16.35
C LEU A 183 -7.45 -8.35 -16.03
N SER A 184 -7.76 -8.17 -14.74
CA SER A 184 -9.02 -7.63 -14.26
C SER A 184 -8.98 -6.12 -14.09
N LEU A 185 -10.04 -5.45 -14.53
CA LEU A 185 -10.22 -4.00 -14.39
C LEU A 185 -10.46 -3.55 -12.94
N VAL A 186 -10.93 -4.45 -12.08
CA VAL A 186 -11.13 -4.21 -10.64
C VAL A 186 -10.18 -5.04 -9.77
N ARG A 187 -9.20 -5.73 -10.39
CA ARG A 187 -8.24 -6.61 -9.72
C ARG A 187 -8.92 -7.76 -8.95
N CYS A 188 -10.06 -8.23 -9.43
CA CYS A 188 -10.75 -9.43 -8.97
C CYS A 188 -10.39 -10.60 -9.87
N ILE A 189 -10.07 -11.75 -9.28
CA ILE A 189 -9.53 -12.93 -9.98
C ILE A 189 -10.62 -13.86 -10.56
N ASP A 190 -11.90 -13.61 -10.26
CA ASP A 190 -13.05 -14.34 -10.79
C ASP A 190 -13.87 -13.42 -11.70
N GLU A 191 -14.03 -13.79 -12.97
CA GLU A 191 -14.70 -12.97 -13.98
C GLU A 191 -16.18 -12.68 -13.67
N LYS A 192 -16.89 -13.63 -13.02
CA LYS A 192 -18.29 -13.44 -12.64
C LYS A 192 -18.39 -12.38 -11.55
N THR A 193 -17.56 -12.50 -10.51
CA THR A 193 -17.48 -11.54 -9.41
C THR A 193 -16.99 -10.18 -9.88
N GLU A 194 -16.01 -10.12 -10.79
CA GLU A 194 -15.57 -8.88 -11.44
C GLU A 194 -16.73 -8.11 -12.07
N ARG A 195 -17.55 -8.78 -12.89
CA ARG A 195 -18.72 -8.14 -13.52
C ARG A 195 -19.71 -7.60 -12.50
N LEU A 196 -19.95 -8.33 -11.42
CA LEU A 196 -20.82 -7.88 -10.32
C LEU A 196 -20.23 -6.67 -9.59
N MET A 197 -18.93 -6.66 -9.32
CA MET A 197 -18.21 -5.52 -8.72
C MET A 197 -18.29 -4.28 -9.61
N MET A 198 -18.10 -4.43 -10.92
CA MET A 198 -18.23 -3.33 -11.88
C MET A 198 -19.67 -2.78 -11.90
N GLY A 199 -20.67 -3.65 -11.85
CA GLY A 199 -22.08 -3.26 -11.75
C GLY A 199 -22.38 -2.45 -10.48
N GLU A 200 -21.80 -2.82 -9.34
CA GLU A 200 -21.96 -2.09 -8.07
C GLU A 200 -21.28 -0.70 -8.12
N ILE A 201 -20.12 -0.60 -8.79
CA ILE A 201 -19.45 0.70 -9.02
C ILE A 201 -20.32 1.60 -9.90
N GLU A 202 -20.88 1.10 -11.02
CA GLU A 202 -21.74 1.91 -11.90
C GLU A 202 -23.04 2.36 -11.22
N LYS A 203 -23.66 1.51 -10.44
CA LYS A 203 -24.81 1.86 -9.61
C LYS A 203 -24.48 2.99 -8.64
N THR A 204 -23.33 2.91 -7.97
CA THR A 204 -22.86 3.93 -7.04
C THR A 204 -22.56 5.26 -7.75
N LYS A 205 -21.94 5.21 -8.91
CA LYS A 205 -21.63 6.38 -9.75
C LYS A 205 -22.92 7.10 -10.19
N ASN A 206 -23.93 6.34 -10.61
CA ASN A 206 -25.24 6.89 -10.99
C ASN A 206 -25.96 7.55 -9.80
N ALA A 207 -25.73 7.05 -8.58
CA ALA A 207 -26.19 7.66 -7.34
C ALA A 207 -25.36 8.89 -6.90
N LYS A 208 -24.30 9.26 -7.66
CA LYS A 208 -23.35 10.34 -7.34
C LYS A 208 -22.61 10.13 -6.01
N ASP A 209 -22.40 8.87 -5.64
CA ASP A 209 -21.80 8.43 -4.37
C ASP A 209 -20.44 7.78 -4.61
N THR A 210 -19.79 7.32 -3.54
CA THR A 210 -18.51 6.60 -3.57
C THR A 210 -18.61 5.28 -2.84
N ILE A 211 -17.75 4.32 -3.17
CA ILE A 211 -17.80 2.96 -2.62
C ILE A 211 -16.42 2.50 -2.19
N GLY A 212 -16.36 1.77 -1.08
CA GLY A 212 -15.18 1.13 -0.54
C GLY A 212 -15.17 -0.38 -0.81
N GLY A 213 -14.22 -1.07 -0.20
CA GLY A 213 -14.09 -2.51 -0.34
C GLY A 213 -12.98 -3.10 0.52
N VAL A 214 -12.65 -4.36 0.25
CA VAL A 214 -11.60 -5.11 0.93
C VAL A 214 -10.57 -5.59 -0.08
N ILE A 215 -9.32 -5.44 0.30
CA ILE A 215 -8.13 -5.85 -0.44
C ILE A 215 -7.46 -6.97 0.34
N GLU A 216 -6.96 -7.99 -0.34
CA GLU A 216 -6.08 -8.97 0.24
C GLU A 216 -4.68 -8.84 -0.38
N VAL A 217 -3.65 -8.74 0.46
CA VAL A 217 -2.23 -8.79 0.09
C VAL A 217 -1.66 -10.12 0.53
N ARG A 218 -0.96 -10.78 -0.35
CA ARG A 218 -0.26 -12.03 -0.06
C ARG A 218 1.24 -11.91 -0.30
N VAL A 219 2.02 -12.52 0.60
CA VAL A 219 3.48 -12.59 0.48
C VAL A 219 3.91 -14.05 0.54
N LYS A 220 4.63 -14.51 -0.46
CA LYS A 220 5.10 -15.89 -0.61
C LYS A 220 6.61 -15.98 -0.39
N ASN A 221 7.08 -17.14 0.07
CA ASN A 221 8.49 -17.48 0.26
C ASN A 221 9.22 -16.60 1.29
N VAL A 222 8.51 -16.08 2.27
CA VAL A 222 9.16 -15.35 3.38
C VAL A 222 9.83 -16.36 4.31
N PRO A 223 11.13 -16.21 4.63
CA PRO A 223 11.78 -17.15 5.56
C PRO A 223 11.12 -17.08 6.93
N PRO A 224 11.01 -18.21 7.66
CA PRO A 224 10.53 -18.18 9.02
C PRO A 224 11.44 -17.34 9.93
N GLY A 225 10.84 -16.64 10.92
CA GLY A 225 11.59 -15.90 11.92
C GLY A 225 12.00 -14.48 11.51
N LEU A 226 11.29 -13.82 10.57
CA LEU A 226 11.31 -12.36 10.49
C LEU A 226 10.40 -11.80 11.59
N GLY A 227 10.82 -10.72 12.23
CA GLY A 227 10.18 -10.22 13.44
C GLY A 227 10.67 -10.91 14.72
N SER A 228 10.05 -10.63 15.84
CA SER A 228 10.46 -11.18 17.11
C SER A 228 9.30 -11.25 18.12
N TYR A 229 9.27 -12.29 18.92
CA TYR A 229 8.37 -12.43 20.09
C TYR A 229 8.87 -11.68 21.33
N VAL A 230 10.13 -11.28 21.33
CA VAL A 230 10.83 -10.79 22.53
C VAL A 230 10.27 -9.48 23.04
N HIS A 231 9.87 -8.57 22.14
CA HIS A 231 9.32 -7.27 22.51
C HIS A 231 8.21 -6.82 21.57
N TYR A 232 7.26 -6.03 22.07
CA TYR A 232 6.06 -5.64 21.32
C TYR A 232 6.36 -4.84 20.07
N ASP A 233 7.39 -4.00 20.06
CA ASP A 233 7.80 -3.14 18.94
C ASP A 233 8.67 -3.87 17.90
N LYS A 234 8.91 -5.17 18.08
CA LYS A 234 9.62 -6.06 17.17
C LYS A 234 8.71 -7.05 16.46
N LYS A 235 7.42 -6.99 16.71
CA LYS A 235 6.43 -7.86 16.06
C LYS A 235 6.14 -7.40 14.64
N ILE A 236 6.29 -8.30 13.65
CA ILE A 236 6.11 -7.95 12.24
C ILE A 236 4.64 -7.61 11.90
N ASP A 237 3.67 -8.31 12.50
CA ASP A 237 2.23 -8.04 12.35
C ASP A 237 1.87 -6.62 12.81
N ALA A 238 2.42 -6.18 13.94
CA ALA A 238 2.24 -4.82 14.45
C ALA A 238 2.76 -3.77 13.45
N HIS A 239 3.93 -3.99 12.84
CA HIS A 239 4.49 -3.10 11.83
C HIS A 239 3.70 -3.12 10.51
N ILE A 240 3.23 -4.29 10.07
CA ILE A 240 2.33 -4.41 8.92
C ILE A 240 1.06 -3.58 9.18
N ALA A 241 0.41 -3.79 10.33
CA ALA A 241 -0.81 -3.08 10.69
C ALA A 241 -0.59 -1.56 10.73
N MET A 242 0.48 -1.08 11.37
CA MET A 242 0.84 0.34 11.46
C MET A 242 1.02 0.97 10.07
N ASN A 243 1.80 0.32 9.20
CA ASN A 243 2.12 0.87 7.88
C ASN A 243 0.90 0.85 6.97
N VAL A 244 0.12 -0.23 6.95
CA VAL A 244 -1.10 -0.34 6.14
C VAL A 244 -2.18 0.63 6.65
N MET A 245 -2.39 0.75 7.97
CA MET A 245 -3.33 1.74 8.55
C MET A 245 -2.93 3.19 8.24
N SER A 246 -1.67 3.47 7.93
CA SER A 246 -1.21 4.80 7.54
C SER A 246 -1.62 5.21 6.11
N ILE A 247 -2.10 4.27 5.30
CA ILE A 247 -2.58 4.53 3.93
C ILE A 247 -3.92 5.27 4.00
N GLN A 248 -4.07 6.29 3.16
CA GLN A 248 -5.33 7.07 3.07
C GLN A 248 -6.52 6.15 2.81
N ALA A 249 -7.59 6.38 3.54
CA ALA A 249 -8.86 5.64 3.50
C ALA A 249 -8.85 4.22 4.09
N ILE A 250 -7.74 3.63 4.46
CA ILE A 250 -7.73 2.35 5.19
C ILE A 250 -8.31 2.57 6.60
N LYS A 251 -9.18 1.67 7.03
CA LYS A 251 -9.91 1.70 8.31
C LYS A 251 -9.88 0.37 9.08
N GLY A 252 -9.33 -0.67 8.48
CA GLY A 252 -9.16 -1.97 9.13
C GLY A 252 -8.03 -2.75 8.49
N VAL A 253 -7.34 -3.54 9.30
CA VAL A 253 -6.30 -4.48 8.90
C VAL A 253 -6.52 -5.78 9.67
N GLU A 254 -6.47 -6.89 8.96
CA GLU A 254 -6.55 -8.24 9.54
C GLU A 254 -5.38 -9.08 9.03
N ILE A 255 -4.90 -9.99 9.87
CA ILE A 255 -3.90 -11.00 9.52
C ILE A 255 -4.59 -12.38 9.55
N GLY A 256 -4.42 -13.18 8.49
CA GLY A 256 -5.10 -14.46 8.36
C GLY A 256 -6.62 -14.32 8.36
N ILE A 257 -7.31 -15.14 9.14
CA ILE A 257 -8.79 -15.08 9.28
C ILE A 257 -9.25 -13.89 10.14
N GLY A 258 -8.33 -13.18 10.81
CA GLY A 258 -8.59 -11.92 11.51
C GLY A 258 -9.74 -12.00 12.51
N PHE A 259 -10.77 -11.18 12.35
CA PHE A 259 -11.93 -11.14 13.25
C PHE A 259 -12.72 -12.44 13.31
N ASP A 260 -12.71 -13.26 12.25
CA ASP A 260 -13.42 -14.55 12.23
C ASP A 260 -12.87 -15.51 13.28
N ALA A 261 -11.60 -15.39 13.69
CA ALA A 261 -11.00 -16.20 14.74
C ALA A 261 -11.71 -16.02 16.09
N SER A 262 -12.27 -14.83 16.37
CA SER A 262 -12.93 -14.53 17.64
C SER A 262 -14.25 -15.31 17.85
N SER A 263 -14.83 -15.84 16.78
CA SER A 263 -16.09 -16.62 16.81
C SER A 263 -15.87 -18.13 16.81
N LYS A 264 -14.63 -18.61 16.85
CA LYS A 264 -14.24 -20.02 16.72
C LYS A 264 -13.54 -20.52 17.97
N ASN A 265 -13.55 -21.84 18.15
CA ASN A 265 -12.75 -22.50 19.20
C ASN A 265 -11.27 -22.53 18.80
N GLY A 266 -10.37 -22.60 19.78
CA GLY A 266 -8.94 -22.64 19.53
C GLY A 266 -8.50 -23.76 18.58
N SER A 267 -9.10 -24.95 18.71
CA SER A 267 -8.82 -26.10 17.83
C SER A 267 -9.27 -25.91 16.37
N GLU A 268 -10.13 -24.93 16.08
CA GLU A 268 -10.59 -24.59 14.74
C GLU A 268 -9.74 -23.47 14.10
N VAL A 269 -8.93 -22.77 14.91
CA VAL A 269 -8.15 -21.62 14.50
C VAL A 269 -6.66 -21.95 14.38
N MET A 270 -6.10 -22.68 15.37
CA MET A 270 -4.66 -22.93 15.43
C MET A 270 -4.20 -23.83 14.28
N ASP A 271 -3.17 -23.38 13.56
CA ASP A 271 -2.58 -24.11 12.45
C ASP A 271 -1.68 -25.23 13.00
N GLU A 272 -2.14 -26.48 12.90
CA GLU A 272 -1.41 -27.64 13.44
C GLU A 272 -0.10 -27.87 12.69
N ILE A 273 0.94 -28.26 13.43
CA ILE A 273 2.29 -28.46 12.91
C ILE A 273 2.55 -29.94 12.68
N TYR A 274 3.00 -30.28 11.49
CA TYR A 274 3.33 -31.63 11.05
C TYR A 274 4.77 -31.74 10.56
N TYR A 275 5.26 -32.97 10.47
CA TYR A 275 6.54 -33.29 9.87
C TYR A 275 6.41 -34.51 8.96
N SER A 276 7.00 -34.45 7.80
CA SER A 276 7.25 -35.61 6.93
C SER A 276 8.66 -35.54 6.32
N GLU A 277 9.19 -36.66 5.91
CA GLU A 277 10.50 -36.68 5.24
C GLU A 277 10.47 -35.91 3.90
N GLU A 278 9.32 -35.88 3.22
CA GLU A 278 9.13 -35.19 1.96
C GLU A 278 9.05 -33.66 2.14
N ASN A 279 8.17 -33.22 3.03
CA ASN A 279 7.80 -31.79 3.19
C ASN A 279 8.56 -31.10 4.32
N GLY A 280 9.30 -31.84 5.17
CA GLY A 280 9.90 -31.29 6.37
C GLY A 280 8.85 -30.87 7.40
N ILE A 281 9.02 -29.72 8.05
CA ILE A 281 8.05 -29.11 8.95
C ILE A 281 7.05 -28.31 8.11
N TYR A 282 5.76 -28.56 8.27
CA TYR A 282 4.69 -27.87 7.51
C TYR A 282 3.39 -27.74 8.31
N ARG A 283 2.47 -26.94 7.81
CA ARG A 283 1.08 -26.78 8.29
C ARG A 283 0.09 -27.10 7.17
N ASN A 284 -1.07 -27.67 7.53
CA ASN A 284 -2.14 -27.96 6.56
C ASN A 284 -3.12 -26.80 6.38
N THR A 285 -3.13 -25.86 7.32
CA THR A 285 -3.96 -24.66 7.31
C THR A 285 -3.08 -23.43 7.50
N ASN A 286 -3.62 -22.26 7.19
CA ASN A 286 -2.94 -20.97 7.38
C ASN A 286 -3.95 -19.92 7.89
N ASN A 287 -4.68 -20.28 8.93
CA ASN A 287 -5.68 -19.42 9.55
C ASN A 287 -5.05 -18.19 10.20
N LEU A 288 -3.84 -18.35 10.76
CA LEU A 288 -3.08 -17.28 11.40
C LEU A 288 -2.32 -16.39 10.38
N GLY A 289 -2.44 -16.72 9.08
CA GLY A 289 -1.92 -15.89 8.00
C GLY A 289 -0.40 -15.75 7.97
N GLY A 290 0.33 -16.83 8.29
CA GLY A 290 1.78 -16.89 8.16
C GLY A 290 2.55 -16.15 9.25
N ILE A 291 1.90 -15.72 10.34
CA ILE A 291 2.53 -15.00 11.46
C ILE A 291 2.07 -15.57 12.80
N GLU A 292 3.02 -16.04 13.60
CA GLU A 292 2.79 -16.53 14.96
C GLU A 292 3.72 -15.82 15.95
N GLY A 293 3.17 -15.32 17.06
CA GLY A 293 3.92 -14.64 18.08
C GLY A 293 4.67 -13.36 17.62
N GLY A 294 4.25 -12.79 16.47
CA GLY A 294 4.90 -11.62 15.87
C GLY A 294 6.08 -11.95 14.96
N MET A 295 6.21 -13.22 14.56
CA MET A 295 7.24 -13.71 13.64
C MET A 295 6.62 -14.45 12.46
N THR A 296 7.27 -14.38 11.32
CA THR A 296 6.89 -15.19 10.14
C THR A 296 7.11 -16.67 10.40
N THR A 297 6.17 -17.50 9.90
CA THR A 297 6.23 -18.96 10.06
C THR A 297 6.88 -19.67 8.87
N GLY A 298 7.09 -18.98 7.75
CA GLY A 298 7.49 -19.56 6.46
C GLY A 298 6.31 -19.87 5.53
N ASP A 299 5.08 -19.86 6.04
CA ASP A 299 3.87 -19.94 5.24
C ASP A 299 3.56 -18.59 4.57
N GLU A 300 2.61 -18.58 3.62
CA GLU A 300 2.17 -17.32 3.00
C GLU A 300 1.65 -16.33 4.06
N ILE A 301 2.12 -15.08 4.00
CA ILE A 301 1.54 -14.01 4.80
C ILE A 301 0.27 -13.53 4.11
N ILE A 302 -0.85 -13.52 4.85
CA ILE A 302 -2.17 -13.11 4.35
C ILE A 302 -2.63 -11.89 5.15
N ILE A 303 -2.84 -10.77 4.46
CA ILE A 303 -3.22 -9.48 5.05
C ILE A 303 -4.49 -8.99 4.36
N ARG A 304 -5.55 -8.69 5.11
CA ARG A 304 -6.76 -8.07 4.56
C ARG A 304 -6.89 -6.63 5.03
N CYS A 305 -7.24 -5.74 4.11
CA CYS A 305 -7.27 -4.30 4.31
C CYS A 305 -8.65 -3.76 3.94
N ALA A 306 -9.35 -3.13 4.87
CA ALA A 306 -10.65 -2.51 4.63
C ALA A 306 -10.47 -1.03 4.27
N MET A 307 -10.88 -0.66 3.06
CA MET A 307 -10.88 0.71 2.55
C MET A 307 -12.28 1.30 2.64
N LYS A 308 -12.42 2.43 3.37
CA LYS A 308 -13.67 3.19 3.37
C LYS A 308 -13.92 3.87 2.03
N PRO A 309 -15.17 4.26 1.69
CA PRO A 309 -15.47 5.12 0.55
C PRO A 309 -14.68 6.43 0.58
N ILE A 310 -14.40 6.98 -0.59
CA ILE A 310 -13.72 8.27 -0.73
C ILE A 310 -14.62 9.38 -0.19
N PRO A 311 -14.10 10.32 0.62
CA PRO A 311 -14.93 11.34 1.30
C PRO A 311 -15.42 12.46 0.38
N THR A 312 -14.96 12.54 -0.85
CA THR A 312 -15.40 13.54 -1.83
C THR A 312 -16.50 12.94 -2.72
N LEU A 313 -17.73 13.40 -2.52
CA LEU A 313 -18.91 12.90 -3.22
C LEU A 313 -19.47 13.97 -4.14
N TYR A 314 -20.01 13.55 -5.31
CA TYR A 314 -20.82 14.44 -6.17
C TYR A 314 -22.21 14.71 -5.60
N LYS A 315 -22.60 14.00 -4.54
CA LYS A 315 -23.75 14.27 -3.68
C LYS A 315 -23.23 14.85 -2.36
N PRO A 316 -23.01 16.17 -2.24
CA PRO A 316 -22.31 16.75 -1.11
C PRO A 316 -23.09 16.58 0.20
N LEU A 317 -22.39 16.13 1.24
CA LEU A 317 -22.91 15.97 2.59
C LEU A 317 -23.04 17.32 3.30
N ASN A 318 -23.80 17.34 4.39
CA ASN A 318 -23.85 18.50 5.27
C ASN A 318 -22.48 18.76 5.91
N SER A 319 -22.09 20.00 5.98
CA SER A 319 -20.84 20.47 6.53
C SER A 319 -20.99 21.89 7.06
N ILE A 320 -19.87 22.56 7.29
CA ILE A 320 -19.80 23.96 7.71
C ILE A 320 -18.79 24.72 6.85
N ASN A 321 -18.97 26.02 6.78
CA ASN A 321 -17.85 26.90 6.48
C ASN A 321 -17.02 27.07 7.75
N MET A 322 -15.76 26.62 7.73
CA MET A 322 -14.94 26.60 8.95
C MET A 322 -14.60 28.00 9.49
N ASN A 323 -14.69 29.04 8.67
CA ASN A 323 -14.37 30.42 9.05
C ASN A 323 -15.59 31.12 9.63
N THR A 324 -16.75 31.06 8.93
CA THR A 324 -18.01 31.74 9.37
C THR A 324 -18.81 30.88 10.34
N LYS A 325 -18.56 29.56 10.43
CA LYS A 325 -19.28 28.55 11.22
C LYS A 325 -20.72 28.30 10.76
N GLU A 326 -21.09 28.84 9.61
CA GLU A 326 -22.39 28.60 9.00
C GLU A 326 -22.54 27.20 8.46
N ASN A 327 -23.71 26.59 8.61
CA ASN A 327 -24.04 25.31 8.02
C ASN A 327 -24.05 25.42 6.49
N TYR A 328 -23.34 24.51 5.82
CA TYR A 328 -23.22 24.53 4.38
C TYR A 328 -23.06 23.10 3.81
N LYS A 329 -22.95 22.97 2.51
CA LYS A 329 -22.60 21.71 1.86
C LYS A 329 -21.10 21.59 1.70
N ALA A 330 -20.59 20.37 1.85
CA ALA A 330 -19.16 20.09 1.66
C ALA A 330 -18.67 20.45 0.26
N THR A 331 -17.43 20.86 0.14
CA THR A 331 -16.78 21.11 -1.16
C THR A 331 -16.79 19.84 -2.03
N VAL A 332 -17.17 20.00 -3.30
CA VAL A 332 -17.10 18.94 -4.31
C VAL A 332 -15.84 19.14 -5.14
N GLU A 333 -14.92 18.20 -5.03
CA GLU A 333 -13.71 18.12 -5.86
C GLU A 333 -13.82 16.96 -6.84
N ARG A 334 -13.05 16.95 -7.92
CA ARG A 334 -12.95 15.79 -8.82
C ARG A 334 -12.46 14.57 -8.06
N SER A 335 -13.22 13.49 -8.10
CA SER A 335 -12.98 12.29 -7.32
C SER A 335 -13.27 11.02 -8.13
N ASP A 336 -12.68 9.92 -7.69
CA ASP A 336 -13.01 8.57 -8.14
C ASP A 336 -14.34 8.12 -7.50
N THR A 337 -15.10 7.28 -8.17
CA THR A 337 -16.23 6.56 -7.56
C THR A 337 -15.72 5.42 -6.68
N CYS A 338 -14.70 4.71 -7.15
CA CYS A 338 -14.05 3.61 -6.45
C CYS A 338 -12.53 3.69 -6.65
N ALA A 339 -11.76 3.63 -5.57
CA ALA A 339 -10.30 3.58 -5.62
C ALA A 339 -9.74 2.27 -5.04
N VAL A 340 -10.58 1.27 -4.75
CA VAL A 340 -10.16 -0.01 -4.15
C VAL A 340 -9.12 -0.74 -5.02
N PRO A 341 -9.29 -0.84 -6.36
CA PRO A 341 -8.27 -1.48 -7.22
C PRO A 341 -6.90 -0.78 -7.16
N ALA A 342 -6.88 0.54 -7.18
CA ALA A 342 -5.63 1.30 -7.05
C ALA A 342 -5.01 1.17 -5.65
N CYS A 343 -5.85 1.14 -4.61
CA CYS A 343 -5.41 0.97 -3.23
C CYS A 343 -4.76 -0.40 -3.01
N SER A 344 -5.15 -1.45 -3.76
CA SER A 344 -4.50 -2.77 -3.66
C SER A 344 -3.02 -2.69 -4.03
N ILE A 345 -2.66 -1.94 -5.08
CA ILE A 345 -1.27 -1.70 -5.47
C ILE A 345 -0.51 -0.90 -4.39
N VAL A 346 -1.18 0.07 -3.76
CA VAL A 346 -0.57 0.83 -2.65
C VAL A 346 -0.30 -0.08 -1.44
N CYS A 347 -1.28 -0.90 -1.03
CA CYS A 347 -1.12 -1.85 0.07
C CYS A 347 0.01 -2.85 -0.19
N GLU A 348 0.07 -3.42 -1.40
CA GLU A 348 1.10 -4.35 -1.85
C GLU A 348 2.50 -3.75 -1.71
N ASN A 349 2.68 -2.53 -2.20
CA ASN A 349 3.97 -1.83 -2.16
C ASN A 349 4.33 -1.35 -0.74
N VAL A 350 3.37 -0.97 0.09
CA VAL A 350 3.62 -0.62 1.50
C VAL A 350 4.02 -1.86 2.30
N VAL A 351 3.37 -3.00 2.09
CA VAL A 351 3.75 -4.27 2.73
C VAL A 351 5.18 -4.66 2.34
N SER A 352 5.58 -4.48 1.08
CA SER A 352 6.95 -4.80 0.63
C SER A 352 8.02 -4.04 1.40
N THR A 353 7.76 -2.78 1.78
CA THR A 353 8.72 -2.00 2.59
C THR A 353 8.88 -2.57 3.99
N VAL A 354 7.80 -3.09 4.59
CA VAL A 354 7.84 -3.72 5.91
C VAL A 354 8.58 -5.04 5.86
N ILE A 355 8.25 -5.90 4.89
CA ILE A 355 8.93 -7.20 4.72
C ILE A 355 10.42 -7.01 4.51
N LEU A 356 10.81 -6.10 3.60
CA LEU A 356 12.22 -5.82 3.35
C LEU A 356 12.92 -5.27 4.60
N ASN A 357 12.26 -4.41 5.37
CA ASN A 357 12.85 -3.85 6.60
C ASN A 357 13.22 -4.96 7.60
N PHE A 358 12.30 -5.90 7.88
CA PHE A 358 12.57 -7.03 8.77
C PHE A 358 13.56 -8.04 8.17
N PHE A 359 13.55 -8.19 6.85
CA PHE A 359 14.52 -9.03 6.16
C PHE A 359 15.94 -8.49 6.34
N LEU A 360 16.15 -7.20 6.13
CA LEU A 360 17.44 -6.54 6.30
C LEU A 360 17.86 -6.44 7.79
N GLU A 361 16.91 -6.30 8.72
CA GLU A 361 17.21 -6.37 10.15
C GLU A 361 17.82 -7.72 10.52
N LYS A 362 17.35 -8.79 9.91
CA LYS A 362 17.83 -10.16 10.19
C LYS A 362 19.12 -10.52 9.47
N PHE A 363 19.26 -10.12 8.20
CA PHE A 363 20.33 -10.62 7.33
C PHE A 363 21.43 -9.60 7.01
N GLY A 364 21.30 -8.35 7.49
CA GLY A 364 22.22 -7.26 7.21
C GLY A 364 21.71 -6.33 6.11
N ASN A 365 22.35 -5.16 5.94
CA ASN A 365 21.87 -4.11 5.06
C ASN A 365 22.97 -3.36 4.28
N ASP A 366 24.22 -3.74 4.37
CA ASP A 366 25.32 -2.99 3.75
C ASP A 366 25.44 -3.27 2.26
N ASN A 367 25.49 -4.54 1.88
CA ASN A 367 25.57 -4.95 0.47
C ASN A 367 24.86 -6.27 0.21
N ILE A 368 24.46 -6.49 -1.04
CA ILE A 368 23.62 -7.63 -1.42
C ILE A 368 24.32 -8.99 -1.25
N GLU A 369 25.64 -9.06 -1.40
CA GLU A 369 26.38 -10.33 -1.32
C GLU A 369 26.49 -10.82 0.14
N ASP A 370 26.75 -9.93 1.09
CA ASP A 370 26.77 -10.29 2.51
C ASP A 370 25.37 -10.74 2.96
N ILE A 371 24.33 -10.04 2.49
CA ILE A 371 22.94 -10.42 2.77
C ILE A 371 22.64 -11.82 2.24
N LYS A 372 23.03 -12.14 1.01
CA LYS A 372 22.87 -13.49 0.43
C LYS A 372 23.59 -14.56 1.25
N ASN A 373 24.82 -14.29 1.65
CA ASN A 373 25.60 -15.22 2.46
C ASN A 373 24.94 -15.51 3.80
N ASN A 374 24.48 -14.46 4.49
CA ASN A 374 23.79 -14.59 5.77
C ASN A 374 22.43 -15.31 5.62
N TYR A 375 21.67 -14.99 4.57
CA TYR A 375 20.41 -15.66 4.25
C TYR A 375 20.63 -17.15 3.97
N ASN A 376 21.58 -17.50 3.10
CA ASN A 376 21.88 -18.89 2.75
C ASN A 376 22.36 -19.69 3.96
N SER A 377 23.22 -19.11 4.80
CA SER A 377 23.68 -19.74 6.05
C SER A 377 22.52 -20.03 6.99
N TYR A 378 21.59 -19.07 7.12
CA TYR A 378 20.40 -19.25 7.93
C TYR A 378 19.49 -20.36 7.38
N MET A 379 19.24 -20.37 6.07
CA MET A 379 18.38 -21.36 5.43
C MET A 379 18.97 -22.78 5.51
N ASN A 380 20.27 -22.93 5.33
CA ASN A 380 20.98 -24.21 5.52
C ASN A 380 20.78 -24.74 6.94
N ARG A 381 20.94 -23.90 7.97
CA ARG A 381 20.72 -24.28 9.36
C ARG A 381 19.25 -24.67 9.64
N LEU A 382 18.28 -24.03 8.99
CA LEU A 382 16.87 -24.44 9.09
C LEU A 382 16.63 -25.79 8.42
N GLY A 383 17.28 -26.04 7.26
CA GLY A 383 17.24 -27.34 6.57
C GLY A 383 17.74 -28.49 7.45
N GLU A 384 18.85 -28.29 8.19
CA GLU A 384 19.36 -29.24 9.16
C GLU A 384 18.36 -29.54 10.31
N ARG A 385 17.43 -28.62 10.57
CA ARG A 385 16.36 -28.76 11.56
C ARG A 385 15.03 -29.23 10.98
N GLY A 386 15.05 -29.68 9.74
CA GLY A 386 13.85 -30.24 9.08
C GLY A 386 12.98 -29.24 8.34
N TRP A 387 13.43 -28.00 8.13
CA TRP A 387 12.71 -27.05 7.28
C TRP A 387 13.08 -27.27 5.81
N LYS A 388 12.11 -27.61 4.95
CA LYS A 388 12.37 -27.91 3.53
C LYS A 388 11.72 -26.95 2.55
N ASN A 389 10.77 -26.15 2.99
CA ASN A 389 9.93 -25.35 2.11
C ASN A 389 10.40 -23.90 2.04
N LEU A 390 11.25 -23.62 1.04
CA LEU A 390 11.39 -22.26 0.47
C LEU A 390 11.84 -22.36 -0.98
#